data_0a4dfb2cc72f998e97f210ecc115d84b
#
_entry.id   0a4dfb2cc72f998e97f210ecc115d84b
#
_cell.length_a   1.000
_cell.length_b   1.000
_cell.length_c   1.000
_cell.angle_alpha   90.00
_cell.angle_beta   90.00
_cell.angle_gamma   90.00
#
_symmetry.space_group_name_H-M   'P 1'
#
loop_
_entity.id
_entity.type
_entity.pdbx_description
1 polymer ?
#
loop_
_entity_poly.entity_id
_entity_poly.type
_entity_poly.pdbx_seq_one_letter_code
_entity_poly.pdbx_strand_id
1 'polypeptide(L)'
;MVDIDDYLKGILSQILASHKILTELEDKPDDLGIIKKELSKIRGLLQVIHNKLDEKKYQTDHLVTLSKLSGYYVDTYDFTREIEVLAQVYFNDSNRLKNLRLTIINSLNDKKMIEKVQAILIKL
;
A
#
# COMPACT_ATOMS: atom_id res chain seq x y z
N MET A 1 -3.60 -19.55 19.39
CA MET A 1 -2.77 -18.31 19.27
C MET A 1 -2.34 -18.17 17.82
N VAL A 2 -2.56 -17.01 17.22
CA VAL A 2 -2.15 -16.76 15.83
C VAL A 2 -0.66 -16.42 15.79
N ASP A 3 0.09 -17.15 14.96
CA ASP A 3 1.50 -16.87 14.72
C ASP A 3 1.61 -15.51 14.03
N ILE A 4 2.62 -14.73 14.42
CA ILE A 4 2.87 -13.43 13.79
C ILE A 4 3.08 -13.57 12.27
N ASP A 5 3.75 -14.63 11.85
CA ASP A 5 4.01 -14.87 10.43
C ASP A 5 2.70 -15.10 9.65
N ASP A 6 1.77 -15.88 10.19
CA ASP A 6 0.47 -16.11 9.56
C ASP A 6 -0.37 -14.84 9.52
N TYR A 7 -0.31 -14.05 10.58
CA TYR A 7 -0.99 -12.76 10.65
C TYR A 7 -0.47 -11.81 9.56
N LEU A 8 0.85 -11.72 9.43
CA LEU A 8 1.48 -10.86 8.43
C LEU A 8 1.22 -11.35 7.00
N LYS A 9 1.18 -12.66 6.78
CA LYS A 9 0.82 -13.22 5.45
C LYS A 9 -0.53 -12.68 4.99
N GLY A 10 -1.51 -12.67 5.88
CA GLY A 10 -2.84 -12.16 5.55
C GLY A 10 -2.82 -10.70 5.18
N ILE A 11 -2.09 -9.89 5.94
CA ILE A 11 -1.99 -8.45 5.69
C ILE A 11 -1.23 -8.17 4.38
N LEU A 12 -0.10 -8.81 4.17
CA LEU A 12 0.72 -8.61 2.97
C LEU A 12 -0.04 -9.04 1.72
N SER A 13 -0.79 -10.14 1.78
CA SER A 13 -1.61 -10.61 0.67
C SER A 13 -2.68 -9.59 0.31
N GLN A 14 -3.27 -8.92 1.29
CA GLN A 14 -4.26 -7.86 1.05
C GLN A 14 -3.62 -6.62 0.42
N ILE A 15 -2.41 -6.25 0.82
CA ILE A 15 -1.68 -5.14 0.20
C ILE A 15 -1.43 -5.44 -1.27
N LEU A 16 -0.97 -6.65 -1.60
CA LEU A 16 -0.75 -7.05 -2.99
C LEU A 16 -2.04 -7.07 -3.79
N ALA A 17 -3.14 -7.52 -3.20
CA ALA A 17 -4.44 -7.52 -3.86
C ALA A 17 -4.92 -6.10 -4.16
N SER A 18 -4.76 -5.17 -3.21
CA SER A 18 -5.14 -3.76 -3.42
C SER A 18 -4.28 -3.12 -4.50
N HIS A 19 -2.98 -3.39 -4.50
CA HIS A 19 -2.08 -2.88 -5.55
C HIS A 19 -2.48 -3.42 -6.93
N LYS A 20 -2.82 -4.70 -7.00
CA LYS A 20 -3.27 -5.32 -8.26
C LYS A 20 -4.54 -4.65 -8.79
N ILE A 21 -5.49 -4.36 -7.91
CA ILE A 21 -6.71 -3.64 -8.29
C ILE A 21 -6.34 -2.28 -8.91
N LEU A 22 -5.43 -1.53 -8.29
CA LEU A 22 -4.99 -0.24 -8.81
C LEU A 22 -4.35 -0.36 -10.19
N THR A 23 -3.57 -1.43 -10.45
CA THR A 23 -2.90 -1.62 -11.74
C THR A 23 -3.85 -2.05 -12.85
N GLU A 24 -4.96 -2.69 -12.51
CA GLU A 24 -5.91 -3.25 -13.49
C GLU A 24 -7.08 -2.34 -13.82
N LEU A 25 -7.17 -1.15 -13.22
CA LEU A 25 -8.24 -0.20 -13.52
C LEU A 25 -8.15 0.31 -14.95
N GLU A 26 -9.32 0.59 -15.55
CA GLU A 26 -9.44 1.03 -16.95
C GLU A 26 -9.62 2.54 -17.08
N ASP A 27 -9.50 3.29 -15.99
CA ASP A 27 -9.60 4.75 -15.93
C ASP A 27 -10.99 5.28 -16.30
N LYS A 28 -12.03 4.56 -15.87
CA LYS A 28 -13.42 4.99 -15.98
C LYS A 28 -13.75 6.01 -14.89
N PRO A 29 -14.78 6.86 -15.08
CA PRO A 29 -15.13 7.90 -14.11
C PRO A 29 -15.35 7.39 -12.67
N ASP A 30 -15.94 6.20 -12.51
CA ASP A 30 -16.20 5.61 -11.21
C ASP A 30 -14.96 5.00 -10.55
N ASP A 31 -13.86 4.85 -11.30
CA ASP A 31 -12.60 4.30 -10.77
C ASP A 31 -11.97 5.20 -9.70
N LEU A 32 -12.28 6.50 -9.72
CA LEU A 32 -11.77 7.42 -8.71
C LEU A 32 -12.13 6.96 -7.29
N GLY A 33 -13.36 6.52 -7.09
CA GLY A 33 -13.79 5.99 -5.79
C GLY A 33 -13.04 4.72 -5.41
N ILE A 34 -12.75 3.86 -6.39
CA ILE A 34 -11.99 2.62 -6.19
C ILE A 34 -10.55 2.94 -5.79
N ILE A 35 -9.92 3.90 -6.48
CA ILE A 35 -8.54 4.33 -6.16
C ILE A 35 -8.47 4.84 -4.72
N LYS A 36 -9.40 5.68 -4.30
CA LYS A 36 -9.45 6.20 -2.93
C LYS A 36 -9.60 5.08 -1.91
N LYS A 37 -10.49 4.14 -2.18
CA LYS A 37 -10.76 3.00 -1.29
C LYS A 37 -9.51 2.14 -1.13
N GLU A 38 -8.88 1.76 -2.24
CA GLU A 38 -7.71 0.88 -2.20
C GLU A 38 -6.49 1.57 -1.59
N LEU A 39 -6.30 2.85 -1.87
CA LEU A 39 -5.21 3.63 -1.27
C LEU A 39 -5.38 3.74 0.25
N SER A 40 -6.60 4.00 0.72
CA SER A 40 -6.90 4.04 2.16
C SER A 40 -6.70 2.69 2.82
N LYS A 41 -7.04 1.62 2.12
CA LYS A 41 -6.86 0.25 2.60
C LYS A 41 -5.38 -0.09 2.77
N ILE A 42 -4.54 0.24 1.79
CA ILE A 42 -3.10 0.04 1.86
C ILE A 42 -2.52 0.81 3.05
N ARG A 43 -2.93 2.07 3.22
CA ARG A 43 -2.51 2.89 4.36
C ARG A 43 -2.83 2.20 5.69
N GLY A 44 -4.06 1.74 5.85
CA GLY A 44 -4.50 1.07 7.07
C GLY A 44 -3.72 -0.20 7.35
N LEU A 45 -3.46 -1.00 6.31
CA LEU A 45 -2.70 -2.24 6.43
C LEU A 45 -1.24 -1.96 6.82
N LEU A 46 -0.61 -0.96 6.23
CA LEU A 46 0.75 -0.56 6.58
C LEU A 46 0.82 -0.03 8.02
N GLN A 47 -0.20 0.70 8.46
CA GLN A 47 -0.27 1.19 9.83
C GLN A 47 -0.35 0.01 10.83
N VAL A 48 -1.13 -1.00 10.51
CA VAL A 48 -1.24 -2.20 11.35
C VAL A 48 0.11 -2.91 11.45
N ILE A 49 0.81 -3.06 10.32
CA ILE A 49 2.15 -3.67 10.30
C ILE A 49 3.12 -2.85 11.15
N HIS A 50 3.14 -1.54 10.96
CA HIS A 50 4.03 -0.64 11.68
C HIS A 50 3.81 -0.74 13.20
N ASN A 51 2.55 -0.70 13.62
CA ASN A 51 2.21 -0.81 15.03
C ASN A 51 2.60 -2.17 15.61
N LYS A 52 2.41 -3.23 14.85
CA LYS A 52 2.68 -4.59 15.31
C LYS A 52 4.19 -4.85 15.42
N LEU A 53 4.98 -4.33 14.49
CA LEU A 53 6.43 -4.55 14.45
C LEU A 53 7.23 -3.48 15.20
N ASP A 54 6.58 -2.46 15.73
CA ASP A 54 7.21 -1.47 16.58
C ASP A 54 7.64 -2.07 17.93
N GLU A 55 7.11 -3.22 18.29
CA GLU A 55 7.55 -3.97 19.44
C GLU A 55 8.93 -4.57 19.16
N LYS A 56 9.93 -4.15 19.93
CA LYS A 56 11.36 -4.47 19.71
C LYS A 56 11.73 -5.95 19.79
N LYS A 57 10.78 -6.83 20.07
CA LYS A 57 11.02 -8.26 20.19
C LYS A 57 11.17 -9.00 18.87
N TYR A 58 10.85 -8.36 17.74
CA TYR A 58 10.93 -8.95 16.40
C TYR A 58 12.22 -8.48 15.74
N GLN A 59 13.21 -9.36 15.60
CA GLN A 59 14.55 -9.00 15.11
C GLN A 59 15.02 -9.82 13.91
N THR A 60 14.16 -10.63 13.31
CA THR A 60 14.53 -11.34 12.09
C THR A 60 14.64 -10.36 10.92
N ASP A 61 15.53 -10.63 9.97
CA ASP A 61 15.85 -9.71 8.87
C ASP A 61 14.61 -9.28 8.09
N HIS A 62 13.72 -10.22 7.76
CA HIS A 62 12.51 -9.89 7.00
C HIS A 62 11.54 -9.02 7.81
N LEU A 63 11.46 -9.21 9.14
CA LEU A 63 10.60 -8.38 9.99
C LEU A 63 11.19 -6.98 10.18
N VAL A 64 12.51 -6.87 10.30
CA VAL A 64 13.18 -5.57 10.38
C VAL A 64 12.96 -4.79 9.07
N THR A 65 13.12 -5.44 7.93
CA THR A 65 12.89 -4.83 6.62
C THR A 65 11.44 -4.35 6.49
N LEU A 66 10.50 -5.19 6.91
CA LEU A 66 9.06 -4.86 6.85
C LEU A 66 8.71 -3.69 7.78
N SER A 67 9.30 -3.66 8.97
CA SER A 67 9.12 -2.55 9.92
C SER A 67 9.59 -1.23 9.33
N LYS A 68 10.78 -1.21 8.73
CA LYS A 68 11.32 0.00 8.09
C LYS A 68 10.48 0.44 6.90
N LEU A 69 10.05 -0.51 6.09
CA LEU A 69 9.22 -0.23 4.92
C LEU A 69 7.87 0.38 5.31
N SER A 70 7.19 -0.25 6.27
CA SER A 70 5.90 0.26 6.76
C SER A 70 6.06 1.62 7.44
N GLY A 71 7.12 1.81 8.20
CA GLY A 71 7.43 3.09 8.85
C GLY A 71 7.62 4.21 7.83
N TYR A 72 8.32 3.96 6.74
CA TYR A 72 8.48 4.94 5.67
C TYR A 72 7.12 5.39 5.13
N TYR A 73 6.23 4.44 4.81
CA TYR A 73 4.93 4.77 4.23
C TYR A 73 3.96 5.37 5.23
N VAL A 74 4.10 5.07 6.51
CA VAL A 74 3.26 5.68 7.56
C VAL A 74 3.73 7.10 7.89
N ASP A 75 5.04 7.29 8.02
CA ASP A 75 5.61 8.54 8.53
C ASP A 75 5.99 9.54 7.43
N THR A 76 6.43 9.05 6.27
CA THR A 76 7.00 9.90 5.21
C THR A 76 6.06 10.04 4.03
N TYR A 77 5.46 8.95 3.55
CA TYR A 77 4.52 8.99 2.43
C TYR A 77 3.19 9.58 2.90
N ASP A 78 2.73 10.63 2.21
CA ASP A 78 1.51 11.34 2.62
C ASP A 78 0.28 10.80 1.88
N PHE A 79 -0.30 9.73 2.41
CA PHE A 79 -1.54 9.16 1.87
C PHE A 79 -2.71 10.13 1.91
N THR A 80 -2.78 10.97 2.94
CA THR A 80 -3.86 11.95 3.08
C THR A 80 -3.82 12.96 1.94
N ARG A 81 -2.62 13.45 1.62
CA ARG A 81 -2.42 14.37 0.50
C ARG A 81 -2.80 13.73 -0.83
N GLU A 82 -2.37 12.48 -1.05
CA GLU A 82 -2.71 11.77 -2.30
C GLU A 82 -4.22 11.62 -2.45
N ILE A 83 -4.92 11.29 -1.37
CA ILE A 83 -6.38 11.16 -1.38
C ILE A 83 -7.05 12.52 -1.65
N GLU A 84 -6.54 13.59 -1.06
CA GLU A 84 -7.05 14.95 -1.30
C GLU A 84 -6.86 15.39 -2.74
N VAL A 85 -5.71 15.09 -3.33
CA VAL A 85 -5.44 15.37 -4.76
C VAL A 85 -6.43 14.62 -5.64
N LEU A 86 -6.69 13.36 -5.32
CA LEU A 86 -7.70 12.56 -6.04
C LEU A 86 -9.07 13.22 -6.01
N ALA A 87 -9.45 13.82 -4.90
CA ALA A 87 -10.75 14.47 -4.76
C ALA A 87 -10.92 15.68 -5.70
N GLN A 88 -9.84 16.23 -6.22
CA GLN A 88 -9.84 17.37 -7.13
C GLN A 88 -9.83 16.99 -8.61
N VAL A 89 -9.74 15.70 -8.92
CA VAL A 89 -9.70 15.22 -10.31
C VAL A 89 -11.11 15.23 -10.89
N TYR A 90 -11.26 15.74 -12.12
CA TYR A 90 -12.52 15.73 -12.82
C TYR A 90 -12.84 14.34 -13.35
N PHE A 91 -14.03 13.86 -13.05
CA PHE A 91 -14.47 12.49 -13.38
C PHE A 91 -14.51 12.20 -14.88
N ASN A 92 -14.70 13.24 -15.71
CA ASN A 92 -14.83 13.08 -17.14
C ASN A 92 -13.50 13.21 -17.90
N ASP A 93 -12.38 13.33 -17.19
CA ASP A 93 -11.05 13.41 -17.82
C ASP A 93 -10.28 12.13 -17.55
N SER A 94 -10.42 11.15 -18.47
CA SER A 94 -9.77 9.85 -18.34
C SER A 94 -8.24 9.94 -18.34
N ASN A 95 -7.68 10.87 -19.11
CA ASN A 95 -6.22 11.04 -19.16
C ASN A 95 -5.67 11.54 -17.84
N ARG A 96 -6.37 12.45 -17.21
CA ARG A 96 -5.97 13.00 -15.90
C ARG A 96 -6.03 11.93 -14.82
N LEU A 97 -7.10 11.15 -14.82
CA LEU A 97 -7.28 10.06 -13.88
C LEU A 97 -6.18 8.99 -14.09
N LYS A 98 -5.90 8.63 -15.33
CA LYS A 98 -4.85 7.67 -15.68
C LYS A 98 -3.49 8.15 -15.18
N ASN A 99 -3.13 9.39 -15.45
CA ASN A 99 -1.83 9.94 -15.04
C ASN A 99 -1.69 9.97 -13.52
N LEU A 100 -2.76 10.34 -12.82
CA LEU A 100 -2.75 10.36 -11.36
C LEU A 100 -2.63 8.94 -10.79
N ARG A 101 -3.35 7.98 -11.35
CA ARG A 101 -3.28 6.57 -10.94
C ARG A 101 -1.87 6.02 -11.12
N LEU A 102 -1.24 6.28 -12.28
CA LEU A 102 0.12 5.82 -12.54
C LEU A 102 1.13 6.49 -11.59
N THR A 103 0.94 7.76 -11.29
CA THR A 103 1.78 8.48 -10.32
C THR A 103 1.68 7.85 -8.94
N ILE A 104 0.48 7.49 -8.50
CA ILE A 104 0.25 6.83 -7.22
C ILE A 104 0.94 5.47 -7.20
N ILE A 105 0.77 4.66 -8.24
CA ILE A 105 1.40 3.34 -8.34
C ILE A 105 2.92 3.46 -8.26
N ASN A 106 3.50 4.41 -9.00
CA ASN A 106 4.95 4.63 -8.96
C ASN A 106 5.43 5.11 -7.59
N SER A 107 4.68 5.99 -6.94
CA SER A 107 5.01 6.47 -5.60
C SER A 107 4.95 5.37 -4.56
N LEU A 108 3.93 4.50 -4.63
CA LEU A 108 3.81 3.36 -3.74
C LEU A 108 4.96 2.37 -3.92
N ASN A 109 5.55 2.31 -5.12
CA ASN A 109 6.66 1.41 -5.40
C ASN A 109 8.03 2.11 -5.37
N ASP A 110 8.10 3.34 -4.87
CA ASP A 110 9.33 4.12 -4.79
C ASP A 110 10.43 3.41 -4.01
N LYS A 111 10.08 2.72 -2.93
CA LYS A 111 11.01 1.91 -2.14
C LYS A 111 10.94 0.43 -2.51
N LYS A 112 10.50 0.13 -3.73
CA LYS A 112 10.31 -1.24 -4.21
C LYS A 112 9.39 -2.04 -3.28
N MET A 113 8.33 -1.38 -2.80
CA MET A 113 7.44 -1.96 -1.80
C MET A 113 6.87 -3.31 -2.25
N ILE A 114 6.40 -3.39 -3.49
CA ILE A 114 5.73 -4.59 -3.98
C ILE A 114 6.72 -5.75 -4.06
N GLU A 115 7.92 -5.53 -4.61
CA GLU A 115 8.96 -6.54 -4.68
C GLU A 115 9.40 -7.01 -3.29
N LYS A 116 9.56 -6.07 -2.35
CA LYS A 116 9.92 -6.40 -0.96
C LYS A 116 8.82 -7.17 -0.25
N VAL A 117 7.56 -6.78 -0.43
CA VAL A 117 6.43 -7.49 0.14
C VAL A 117 6.35 -8.92 -0.39
N GLN A 118 6.52 -9.10 -1.71
CA GLN A 118 6.53 -10.43 -2.32
C GLN A 118 7.67 -11.29 -1.79
N ALA A 119 8.86 -10.74 -1.68
CA ALA A 119 10.04 -11.47 -1.17
C ALA A 119 9.84 -11.88 0.29
N ILE A 120 9.29 -11.00 1.11
CA ILE A 120 9.03 -11.29 2.52
C ILE A 120 7.93 -12.35 2.65
N LEU A 121 6.88 -12.26 1.84
CA LEU A 121 5.77 -13.19 1.86
C LEU A 121 6.24 -14.63 1.58
N ILE A 122 7.20 -14.80 0.67
CA ILE A 122 7.79 -16.11 0.38
C ILE A 122 8.50 -16.67 1.61
N LYS A 123 9.14 -15.82 2.41
CA LYS A 123 9.89 -16.25 3.60
C LYS A 123 9.00 -16.56 4.80
N LEU A 124 7.77 -16.09 4.78
CA LEU A 124 6.81 -16.38 5.84
C LEU A 124 6.15 -17.75 5.60
#